data_ce63e222adf282e64c707417c42650ee
#
_entry.id   ce63e222adf282e64c707417c42650ee
#
_cell.length_a   1.000
_cell.length_b   1.000
_cell.length_c   1.000
_cell.angle_alpha   90.00
_cell.angle_beta   90.00
_cell.angle_gamma   90.00
#
_symmetry.space_group_name_H-M   'P 1'
#
loop_
_entity.id
_entity.type
_entity.pdbx_description
1 polymer ?
#
loop_
_entity_poly.entity_id
_entity_poly.type
_entity_poly.pdbx_seq_one_letter_code
_entity_poly.pdbx_strand_id
1 'polypeptide(L)'
;MSYDYDETKESKEWAAFVMDICNGKQYRYDKLQLLCGYILMSDCHLQKCFIFYGTGANGKSVFMNIISNVFGQENVTHLQLVDMYDKFQLIQLESALLNLGEDSGSSLKGGDSELKRLSAGDRVSACYKGKDFISFRSRAKLIFAMNDILFSSAINQGILRRLSTIMFEVHFVDEPKLPEEKKIDRNLEDKLSKELSGIFNWCYEGYLKLKKVDCFARDEDDIEMERMFLDVSSPLYGYYVQMEPLKRFTPTREIYDNYLFWCRDKGIKPKALSTFSSQFALVSRSSYKKNDSYKDENGKHIRGYEPL
;
A
#
# COMPACT_ATOMS: atom_id res chain seq x y z
N MET A 1 21.92 17.45 2.57
CA MET A 1 21.77 17.04 1.15
C MET A 1 23.17 16.90 0.57
N SER A 2 23.41 15.92 -0.27
CA SER A 2 24.73 15.66 -0.89
C SER A 2 24.97 16.46 -2.19
N TYR A 3 24.09 17.41 -2.51
CA TYR A 3 24.10 18.24 -3.71
C TYR A 3 23.71 19.69 -3.38
N ASP A 4 24.11 20.62 -4.24
CA ASP A 4 23.74 22.03 -4.13
C ASP A 4 22.31 22.22 -4.66
N TYR A 5 21.49 22.83 -3.83
CA TYR A 5 20.10 23.11 -4.19
C TYR A 5 19.99 24.35 -5.08
N ASP A 6 19.20 24.23 -6.14
CA ASP A 6 18.88 25.32 -7.07
C ASP A 6 17.39 25.22 -7.47
N GLU A 7 16.60 26.20 -7.07
CA GLU A 7 15.15 26.25 -7.31
C GLU A 7 14.76 26.34 -8.79
N THR A 8 15.71 26.74 -9.66
CA THR A 8 15.48 26.90 -11.09
C THR A 8 15.74 25.64 -11.90
N LYS A 9 16.28 24.59 -11.28
CA LYS A 9 16.62 23.35 -11.97
C LYS A 9 15.36 22.53 -12.29
N GLU A 10 15.32 22.07 -13.52
CA GLU A 10 14.34 21.09 -14.01
C GLU A 10 14.90 19.66 -13.92
N SER A 11 14.02 18.67 -14.00
CA SER A 11 14.34 17.24 -13.98
C SER A 11 13.62 16.52 -15.12
N LYS A 12 14.08 16.75 -16.35
CA LYS A 12 13.43 16.22 -17.56
C LYS A 12 13.60 14.71 -17.71
N GLU A 13 14.80 14.21 -17.45
CA GLU A 13 15.09 12.78 -17.50
C GLU A 13 14.28 12.05 -16.40
N TRP A 14 14.20 12.65 -15.20
CA TRP A 14 13.38 12.12 -14.11
C TRP A 14 11.89 12.06 -14.48
N ALA A 15 11.33 13.14 -15.00
CA ALA A 15 9.92 13.19 -15.38
C ALA A 15 9.58 12.14 -16.44
N ALA A 16 10.47 11.96 -17.43
CA ALA A 16 10.32 10.93 -18.45
C ALA A 16 10.41 9.51 -17.84
N PHE A 17 11.40 9.27 -16.98
CA PHE A 17 11.56 8.00 -16.28
C PHE A 17 10.34 7.66 -15.41
N VAL A 18 9.84 8.63 -14.62
CA VAL A 18 8.65 8.41 -13.78
C VAL A 18 7.42 8.10 -14.65
N MET A 19 7.24 8.79 -15.77
CA MET A 19 6.15 8.49 -16.70
C MET A 19 6.30 7.08 -17.31
N ASP A 20 7.53 6.67 -17.58
CA ASP A 20 7.85 5.34 -18.11
C ASP A 20 7.47 4.23 -17.11
N ILE A 21 7.91 4.32 -15.86
CA ILE A 21 7.58 3.31 -14.84
C ILE A 21 6.09 3.29 -14.48
N CYS A 22 5.39 4.41 -14.71
CA CYS A 22 3.93 4.52 -14.57
C CYS A 22 3.17 3.92 -15.76
N ASN A 23 3.86 3.41 -16.78
CA ASN A 23 3.26 2.93 -18.04
C ASN A 23 2.35 3.97 -18.70
N GLY A 24 2.76 5.25 -18.66
CA GLY A 24 1.99 6.38 -19.19
C GLY A 24 0.72 6.75 -18.41
N LYS A 25 0.45 6.10 -17.27
CA LYS A 25 -0.74 6.37 -16.45
C LYS A 25 -0.53 7.62 -15.58
N GLN A 26 -1.20 8.71 -15.89
CA GLN A 26 -1.03 10.01 -15.20
C GLN A 26 -1.35 9.91 -13.70
N TYR A 27 -2.37 9.15 -13.28
CA TYR A 27 -2.71 9.01 -11.88
C TYR A 27 -1.59 8.39 -11.03
N ARG A 28 -0.79 7.45 -11.61
CA ARG A 28 0.39 6.88 -10.95
C ARG A 28 1.51 7.91 -10.80
N TYR A 29 1.76 8.70 -11.88
CA TYR A 29 2.72 9.79 -11.85
C TYR A 29 2.38 10.80 -10.76
N ASP A 30 1.12 11.24 -10.71
CA ASP A 30 0.65 12.19 -9.71
C ASP A 30 0.76 11.59 -8.28
N LYS A 31 0.40 10.32 -8.11
CA LYS A 31 0.51 9.61 -6.83
C LYS A 31 1.98 9.52 -6.37
N LEU A 32 2.94 9.21 -7.26
CA LEU A 32 4.36 9.20 -6.95
C LEU A 32 4.88 10.60 -6.56
N GLN A 33 4.42 11.65 -7.26
CA GLN A 33 4.77 13.02 -6.93
C GLN A 33 4.21 13.43 -5.56
N LEU A 34 2.96 13.11 -5.27
CA LEU A 34 2.36 13.34 -3.95
C LEU A 34 3.07 12.57 -2.84
N LEU A 35 3.46 11.32 -3.10
CA LEU A 35 4.25 10.51 -2.16
C LEU A 35 5.57 11.19 -1.82
N CYS A 36 6.32 11.65 -2.84
CA CYS A 36 7.58 12.37 -2.61
C CYS A 36 7.37 13.68 -1.86
N GLY A 37 6.25 14.36 -2.11
CA GLY A 37 5.80 15.50 -1.32
C GLY A 37 5.44 15.13 0.13
N TYR A 38 4.87 13.96 0.35
CA TYR A 38 4.55 13.48 1.70
C TYR A 38 5.80 13.25 2.55
N ILE A 39 6.91 12.81 1.95
CA ILE A 39 8.19 12.66 2.66
C ILE A 39 8.64 13.98 3.30
N LEU A 40 8.34 15.12 2.70
CA LEU A 40 8.65 16.45 3.22
C LEU A 40 7.76 16.89 4.39
N MET A 41 6.64 16.19 4.64
CA MET A 41 5.78 16.50 5.79
C MET A 41 6.37 15.97 7.10
N SER A 42 6.29 16.79 8.15
CA SER A 42 6.84 16.49 9.49
C SER A 42 6.02 15.48 10.29
N ASP A 43 4.82 15.12 9.83
CA ASP A 43 3.88 14.21 10.50
C ASP A 43 3.37 13.11 9.57
N CYS A 44 2.57 12.19 10.13
CA CYS A 44 1.96 11.08 9.42
C CYS A 44 0.42 11.12 9.47
N HIS A 45 -0.20 12.33 9.53
CA HIS A 45 -1.65 12.48 9.69
C HIS A 45 -2.48 11.82 8.57
N LEU A 46 -1.94 11.68 7.37
CA LEU A 46 -2.60 10.98 6.26
C LEU A 46 -2.64 9.45 6.45
N GLN A 47 -1.89 8.92 7.41
CA GLN A 47 -1.89 7.51 7.83
C GLN A 47 -1.65 6.53 6.67
N LYS A 48 -0.74 6.83 5.74
CA LYS A 48 -0.45 5.98 4.57
C LYS A 48 0.85 5.20 4.72
N CYS A 49 0.80 3.99 4.15
CA CYS A 49 1.93 3.12 3.89
C CYS A 49 1.87 2.72 2.41
N PHE A 50 2.97 2.85 1.70
CA PHE A 50 3.02 2.67 0.26
C PHE A 50 3.57 1.31 -0.11
N ILE A 51 2.92 0.68 -1.10
CA ILE A 51 3.32 -0.59 -1.67
C ILE A 51 3.73 -0.37 -3.13
N PHE A 52 4.99 -0.65 -3.44
CA PHE A 52 5.48 -0.71 -4.81
C PHE A 52 5.45 -2.16 -5.27
N TYR A 53 4.43 -2.51 -6.06
CA TYR A 53 4.21 -3.88 -6.49
C TYR A 53 4.67 -4.10 -7.93
N GLY A 54 5.40 -5.22 -8.18
CA GLY A 54 5.79 -5.61 -9.53
C GLY A 54 6.91 -6.65 -9.54
N THR A 55 6.98 -7.44 -10.60
CA THR A 55 7.72 -8.71 -10.70
C THR A 55 9.23 -8.60 -10.99
N GLY A 56 9.82 -7.41 -10.90
CA GLY A 56 11.25 -7.19 -11.17
C GLY A 56 11.53 -6.49 -12.51
N ALA A 57 12.75 -5.99 -12.69
CA ALA A 57 13.21 -5.24 -13.86
C ALA A 57 12.26 -4.12 -14.33
N ASN A 58 11.60 -3.43 -13.40
CA ASN A 58 10.51 -2.48 -13.62
C ASN A 58 10.77 -1.06 -13.10
N GLY A 59 12.02 -0.78 -12.69
CA GLY A 59 12.45 0.55 -12.26
C GLY A 59 12.20 0.89 -10.78
N LYS A 60 11.58 0.01 -9.96
CA LYS A 60 11.37 0.24 -8.52
C LYS A 60 12.65 0.65 -7.79
N SER A 61 13.69 -0.17 -7.92
CA SER A 61 14.97 0.06 -7.22
C SER A 61 15.65 1.35 -7.69
N VAL A 62 15.62 1.66 -9.00
CA VAL A 62 16.13 2.94 -9.53
C VAL A 62 15.39 4.12 -8.91
N PHE A 63 14.05 4.06 -8.88
CA PHE A 63 13.24 5.11 -8.24
C PHE A 63 13.62 5.29 -6.76
N MET A 64 13.68 4.19 -6.00
CA MET A 64 14.01 4.23 -4.56
C MET A 64 15.43 4.75 -4.31
N ASN A 65 16.42 4.33 -5.11
CA ASN A 65 17.81 4.80 -4.99
C ASN A 65 17.92 6.30 -5.23
N ILE A 66 17.29 6.81 -6.28
CA ILE A 66 17.30 8.24 -6.59
C ILE A 66 16.61 9.05 -5.49
N ILE A 67 15.45 8.62 -5.02
CA ILE A 67 14.74 9.31 -3.91
C ILE A 67 15.57 9.27 -2.63
N SER A 68 16.26 8.17 -2.34
CA SER A 68 17.21 8.07 -1.22
C SER A 68 18.34 9.13 -1.34
N ASN A 69 18.88 9.30 -2.54
CA ASN A 69 19.92 10.33 -2.80
C ASN A 69 19.36 11.76 -2.67
N VAL A 70 18.12 12.00 -3.10
CA VAL A 70 17.46 13.32 -2.99
C VAL A 70 17.27 13.72 -1.52
N PHE A 71 16.80 12.79 -0.67
CA PHE A 71 16.53 13.09 0.74
C PHE A 71 17.74 12.89 1.67
N GLY A 72 18.83 12.34 1.14
CA GLY A 72 20.05 12.01 1.89
C GLY A 72 19.97 10.62 2.52
N GLN A 73 20.97 9.80 2.24
CA GLN A 73 21.06 8.41 2.70
C GLN A 73 20.94 8.28 4.22
N GLU A 74 21.46 9.27 4.96
CA GLU A 74 21.42 9.34 6.43
C GLU A 74 20.00 9.50 6.99
N ASN A 75 19.03 9.92 6.17
CA ASN A 75 17.64 10.12 6.54
C ASN A 75 16.73 8.95 6.10
N VAL A 76 17.34 7.92 5.49
CA VAL A 76 16.62 6.76 4.93
C VAL A 76 16.99 5.49 5.67
N THR A 77 16.00 4.67 5.97
CA THR A 77 16.18 3.33 6.53
C THR A 77 15.67 2.28 5.55
N HIS A 78 16.12 1.03 5.74
CA HIS A 78 15.79 -0.08 4.84
C HIS A 78 15.17 -1.26 5.62
N LEU A 79 14.33 -0.97 6.61
CA LEU A 79 13.67 -1.99 7.40
C LEU A 79 12.61 -2.71 6.56
N GLN A 80 12.65 -4.04 6.61
CA GLN A 80 11.61 -4.89 6.04
C GLN A 80 10.37 -4.91 6.96
N LEU A 81 9.25 -5.41 6.47
CA LEU A 81 8.04 -5.53 7.29
C LEU A 81 8.26 -6.38 8.54
N VAL A 82 9.05 -7.45 8.43
CA VAL A 82 9.39 -8.32 9.56
C VAL A 82 10.23 -7.60 10.63
N ASP A 83 11.06 -6.65 10.24
CA ASP A 83 11.91 -5.89 11.17
C ASP A 83 11.11 -4.92 12.04
N MET A 84 9.90 -4.55 11.62
CA MET A 84 9.02 -3.64 12.37
C MET A 84 8.60 -4.18 13.75
N TYR A 85 8.81 -5.50 14.01
CA TYR A 85 8.53 -6.13 15.32
C TYR A 85 9.72 -6.14 16.25
N ASP A 86 10.93 -6.02 15.71
CA ASP A 86 12.15 -6.00 16.50
C ASP A 86 12.40 -4.58 17.05
N LYS A 87 12.34 -4.44 18.37
CA LYS A 87 12.59 -3.17 19.06
C LYS A 87 14.00 -2.63 18.83
N PHE A 88 14.95 -3.49 18.51
CA PHE A 88 16.32 -3.09 18.18
C PHE A 88 16.45 -2.61 16.73
N GLN A 89 15.58 -3.05 15.84
CA GLN A 89 15.52 -2.55 14.47
C GLN A 89 14.67 -1.27 14.39
N LEU A 90 13.53 -1.28 15.07
CA LEU A 90 12.57 -0.19 15.06
C LEU A 90 13.16 1.16 15.49
N ILE A 91 14.21 1.15 16.33
CA ILE A 91 14.89 2.36 16.79
C ILE A 91 15.47 3.20 15.64
N GLN A 92 15.79 2.58 14.49
CA GLN A 92 16.31 3.29 13.33
C GLN A 92 15.32 4.31 12.76
N LEU A 93 14.02 4.13 13.02
CA LEU A 93 12.97 5.06 12.57
C LEU A 93 12.87 6.33 13.43
N GLU A 94 13.64 6.47 14.51
CA GLU A 94 13.57 7.64 15.41
C GLU A 94 13.88 8.94 14.66
N SER A 95 14.93 8.95 13.83
CA SER A 95 15.40 10.12 13.08
C SER A 95 15.08 10.06 11.58
N ALA A 96 14.60 8.94 11.08
CA ALA A 96 14.37 8.74 9.67
C ALA A 96 13.24 9.63 9.12
N LEU A 97 13.37 10.04 7.86
CA LEU A 97 12.32 10.67 7.06
C LEU A 97 11.56 9.65 6.23
N LEU A 98 12.26 8.58 5.83
CA LEU A 98 11.78 7.61 4.87
C LEU A 98 12.28 6.21 5.24
N ASN A 99 11.43 5.21 5.10
CA ASN A 99 11.82 3.80 5.10
C ASN A 99 11.54 3.19 3.72
N LEU A 100 12.56 2.62 3.11
CA LEU A 100 12.51 1.91 1.83
C LEU A 100 12.79 0.43 2.09
N GLY A 101 11.76 -0.33 2.44
CA GLY A 101 11.89 -1.78 2.65
C GLY A 101 11.73 -2.53 1.33
N GLU A 102 12.62 -3.49 1.08
CA GLU A 102 12.43 -4.49 0.03
C GLU A 102 11.97 -5.79 0.67
N ASP A 103 10.77 -6.24 0.30
CA ASP A 103 10.17 -7.42 0.90
C ASP A 103 9.99 -8.52 -0.14
N SER A 104 10.70 -9.61 0.03
CA SER A 104 10.68 -10.78 -0.85
C SER A 104 9.74 -11.88 -0.33
N GLY A 105 8.45 -11.53 -0.10
CA GLY A 105 7.43 -12.50 0.28
C GLY A 105 7.25 -12.71 1.77
N SER A 106 7.57 -11.72 2.61
CA SER A 106 7.34 -11.78 4.06
C SER A 106 5.85 -11.72 4.36
N SER A 107 5.44 -12.55 5.31
CA SER A 107 4.07 -12.56 5.82
C SER A 107 3.89 -11.45 6.86
N LEU A 108 2.81 -10.66 6.78
CA LEU A 108 2.37 -9.74 7.85
C LEU A 108 1.90 -10.48 9.12
N LYS A 109 2.42 -11.67 9.42
CA LYS A 109 2.01 -12.41 10.60
C LYS A 109 2.33 -11.64 11.88
N GLY A 110 1.30 -11.08 12.48
CA GLY A 110 1.37 -10.38 13.77
C GLY A 110 1.68 -8.88 13.71
N GLY A 111 2.00 -8.30 12.55
CA GLY A 111 2.51 -6.95 12.40
C GLY A 111 1.57 -5.85 12.03
N ASP A 112 0.36 -6.18 11.94
CA ASP A 112 -0.66 -5.20 11.61
C ASP A 112 -0.77 -4.07 12.66
N SER A 113 -0.48 -4.35 13.92
CA SER A 113 -0.52 -3.34 14.98
C SER A 113 0.60 -2.31 14.85
N GLU A 114 1.85 -2.77 14.61
CA GLU A 114 3.00 -1.86 14.49
C GLU A 114 2.92 -1.04 13.18
N LEU A 115 2.53 -1.67 12.07
CA LEU A 115 2.31 -0.94 10.81
C LEU A 115 1.24 0.16 10.96
N LYS A 116 0.14 -0.12 11.68
CA LYS A 116 -0.90 0.87 11.98
C LYS A 116 -0.37 2.02 12.83
N ARG A 117 0.42 1.71 13.86
CA ARG A 117 1.01 2.72 14.75
C ARG A 117 2.01 3.61 14.02
N LEU A 118 2.93 3.00 13.27
CA LEU A 118 3.96 3.71 12.53
C LEU A 118 3.37 4.60 11.44
N SER A 119 2.44 4.05 10.62
CA SER A 119 1.78 4.84 9.57
C SER A 119 0.91 5.97 10.11
N ALA A 120 0.45 5.89 11.37
CA ALA A 120 -0.30 6.96 12.05
C ALA A 120 0.60 7.98 12.77
N GLY A 121 1.91 7.74 12.87
CA GLY A 121 2.81 8.56 13.68
C GLY A 121 2.52 8.45 15.18
N ASP A 122 1.97 7.31 15.62
CA ASP A 122 1.75 7.03 17.03
C ASP A 122 3.08 6.81 17.77
N ARG A 123 3.05 6.95 19.10
CA ARG A 123 4.23 6.66 19.92
C ARG A 123 4.57 5.17 19.85
N VAL A 124 5.82 4.88 19.56
CA VAL A 124 6.40 3.54 19.60
C VAL A 124 7.52 3.50 20.63
N SER A 125 7.79 2.30 21.15
CA SER A 125 8.87 2.10 22.12
C SER A 125 9.90 1.17 21.52
N ALA A 126 11.16 1.61 21.49
CA ALA A 126 12.29 0.85 20.96
C ALA A 126 13.55 1.13 21.77
N CYS A 127 14.63 0.40 21.54
CA CYS A 127 15.88 0.60 22.26
C CYS A 127 17.11 0.22 21.41
N TYR A 128 18.23 0.87 21.69
CA TYR A 128 19.53 0.38 21.24
C TYR A 128 19.93 -0.84 22.07
N LYS A 129 20.66 -1.78 21.45
CA LYS A 129 21.12 -2.98 22.17
C LYS A 129 21.92 -2.60 23.41
N GLY A 130 21.48 -3.09 24.58
CA GLY A 130 22.11 -2.80 25.87
C GLY A 130 21.80 -1.43 26.45
N LYS A 131 20.79 -0.70 25.94
CA LYS A 131 20.30 0.56 26.51
C LYS A 131 18.84 0.47 26.90
N ASP A 132 18.37 1.42 27.70
CA ASP A 132 16.98 1.55 28.11
C ASP A 132 16.06 1.86 26.92
N PHE A 133 14.79 1.48 27.08
CA PHE A 133 13.76 1.80 26.10
C PHE A 133 13.51 3.31 26.05
N ILE A 134 13.43 3.83 24.84
CA ILE A 134 12.94 5.17 24.57
C ILE A 134 11.60 5.12 23.86
N SER A 135 10.80 6.16 24.03
CA SER A 135 9.50 6.32 23.38
C SER A 135 9.54 7.53 22.46
N PHE A 136 9.30 7.32 21.18
CA PHE A 136 9.33 8.37 20.17
C PHE A 136 8.13 8.29 19.22
N ARG A 137 7.90 9.33 18.42
CA ARG A 137 6.97 9.35 17.31
C ARG A 137 7.78 9.31 16.01
N SER A 138 7.60 8.27 15.22
CA SER A 138 8.22 8.22 13.89
C SER A 138 7.48 9.18 12.95
N ARG A 139 8.25 9.93 12.17
CA ARG A 139 7.78 10.72 11.03
C ARG A 139 8.10 10.05 9.69
N ALA A 140 8.79 8.93 9.72
CA ALA A 140 9.20 8.21 8.52
C ALA A 140 7.99 7.77 7.69
N LYS A 141 8.02 8.06 6.40
CA LYS A 141 7.06 7.51 5.45
C LYS A 141 7.50 6.11 5.09
N LEU A 142 6.55 5.19 5.09
CA LEU A 142 6.83 3.76 4.89
C LEU A 142 6.54 3.39 3.44
N ILE A 143 7.56 2.91 2.74
CA ILE A 143 7.46 2.35 1.39
C ILE A 143 8.02 0.93 1.44
N PHE A 144 7.27 -0.04 0.88
CA PHE A 144 7.72 -1.42 0.74
C PHE A 144 7.60 -1.85 -0.71
N ALA A 145 8.74 -2.25 -1.30
CA ALA A 145 8.77 -2.85 -2.63
C ALA A 145 8.53 -4.36 -2.52
N MET A 146 7.55 -4.87 -3.26
CA MET A 146 7.13 -6.27 -3.21
C MET A 146 7.02 -6.86 -4.61
N ASN A 147 7.40 -8.12 -4.74
CA ASN A 147 7.20 -8.90 -5.96
C ASN A 147 6.01 -9.87 -5.83
N ASP A 148 5.67 -10.24 -4.59
CA ASP A 148 4.59 -11.16 -4.27
C ASP A 148 3.60 -10.51 -3.31
N ILE A 149 2.39 -11.07 -3.25
CA ILE A 149 1.34 -10.58 -2.37
C ILE A 149 1.62 -11.06 -0.96
N LEU A 150 1.56 -10.11 -0.02
CA LEU A 150 1.71 -10.41 1.40
C LEU A 150 0.61 -11.35 1.91
N PHE A 151 1.02 -12.50 2.40
CA PHE A 151 0.13 -13.39 3.15
C PHE A 151 -0.11 -12.83 4.56
N SER A 152 -1.34 -12.45 4.87
CA SER A 152 -1.73 -12.16 6.25
C SER A 152 -3.15 -12.62 6.54
N SER A 153 -3.27 -13.44 7.59
CA SER A 153 -4.57 -13.72 8.21
C SER A 153 -5.16 -12.50 8.96
N ALA A 154 -4.39 -11.41 9.04
CA ALA A 154 -4.70 -10.19 9.80
C ALA A 154 -5.10 -9.00 8.93
N ILE A 155 -5.21 -9.18 7.59
CA ILE A 155 -5.70 -8.09 6.72
C ILE A 155 -7.13 -7.73 7.11
N ASN A 156 -7.28 -6.51 7.57
CA ASN A 156 -8.54 -5.93 8.00
C ASN A 156 -8.68 -4.51 7.43
N GLN A 157 -9.87 -3.93 7.52
CA GLN A 157 -10.15 -2.58 7.00
C GLN A 157 -9.15 -1.52 7.52
N GLY A 158 -8.66 -1.69 8.76
CA GLY A 158 -7.68 -0.76 9.34
C GLY A 158 -6.32 -0.78 8.64
N ILE A 159 -5.90 -1.91 8.05
CA ILE A 159 -4.71 -2.00 7.19
C ILE A 159 -5.04 -1.49 5.79
N LEU A 160 -6.07 -2.01 5.15
CA LEU A 160 -6.41 -1.70 3.75
C LEU A 160 -6.57 -0.19 3.49
N ARG A 161 -7.20 0.55 4.41
CA ARG A 161 -7.35 2.01 4.28
C ARG A 161 -6.02 2.77 4.32
N ARG A 162 -4.97 2.15 4.90
CA ARG A 162 -3.64 2.75 5.02
C ARG A 162 -2.74 2.41 3.85
N LEU A 163 -2.99 1.31 3.18
CA LEU A 163 -2.22 0.96 2.01
C LEU A 163 -2.54 1.91 0.86
N SER A 164 -1.51 2.31 0.16
CA SER A 164 -1.59 3.04 -1.10
C SER A 164 -0.59 2.39 -2.06
N THR A 165 -1.10 1.84 -3.14
CA THR A 165 -0.33 0.98 -4.03
C THR A 165 0.06 1.71 -5.32
N ILE A 166 1.25 1.42 -5.81
CA ILE A 166 1.67 1.77 -7.16
C ILE A 166 2.11 0.47 -7.86
N MET A 167 1.44 0.15 -8.97
CA MET A 167 1.76 -1.01 -9.79
C MET A 167 2.86 -0.66 -10.80
N PHE A 168 3.97 -1.39 -10.74
CA PHE A 168 5.08 -1.29 -11.70
C PHE A 168 4.95 -2.41 -12.72
N GLU A 169 4.22 -2.15 -13.79
CA GLU A 169 3.84 -3.14 -14.81
C GLU A 169 4.81 -3.19 -16.00
N VAL A 170 5.66 -2.17 -16.15
CA VAL A 170 6.63 -2.08 -17.25
C VAL A 170 7.82 -3.00 -16.98
N HIS A 171 8.36 -3.62 -18.01
CA HIS A 171 9.59 -4.39 -17.97
C HIS A 171 10.67 -3.70 -18.82
N PHE A 172 11.82 -3.40 -18.20
CA PHE A 172 12.96 -2.86 -18.92
C PHE A 172 13.86 -4.00 -19.42
N VAL A 173 13.99 -4.10 -20.75
CA VAL A 173 14.72 -5.18 -21.45
C VAL A 173 15.67 -4.60 -22.49
N ASP A 174 16.66 -5.38 -22.93
CA ASP A 174 17.60 -4.92 -23.97
C ASP A 174 16.90 -4.73 -25.33
N GLU A 175 15.98 -5.63 -25.69
CA GLU A 175 15.25 -5.61 -26.96
C GLU A 175 13.72 -5.73 -26.68
N PRO A 176 13.00 -4.59 -26.54
CA PRO A 176 11.55 -4.59 -26.34
C PRO A 176 10.80 -5.25 -27.51
N LYS A 177 9.87 -6.15 -27.20
CA LYS A 177 9.02 -6.87 -28.16
C LYS A 177 7.53 -6.75 -27.84
N LEU A 178 7.19 -6.42 -26.58
CA LEU A 178 5.81 -6.30 -26.10
C LEU A 178 5.49 -4.84 -25.74
N PRO A 179 4.22 -4.44 -25.75
CA PRO A 179 3.83 -3.06 -25.42
C PRO A 179 4.24 -2.59 -24.02
N GLU A 180 4.29 -3.52 -23.05
CA GLU A 180 4.70 -3.28 -21.67
C GLU A 180 6.22 -3.29 -21.49
N GLU A 181 6.99 -3.63 -22.52
CA GLU A 181 8.44 -3.64 -22.48
C GLU A 181 9.01 -2.30 -22.95
N LYS A 182 10.05 -1.83 -22.28
CA LYS A 182 10.83 -0.65 -22.64
C LYS A 182 12.31 -0.98 -22.68
N LYS A 183 13.03 -0.22 -23.48
CA LYS A 183 14.49 -0.41 -23.59
C LYS A 183 15.17 0.02 -22.29
N ILE A 184 16.03 -0.84 -21.76
CA ILE A 184 16.85 -0.54 -20.60
C ILE A 184 17.90 0.52 -20.95
N ASP A 185 18.01 1.54 -20.09
CA ASP A 185 19.13 2.47 -20.11
C ASP A 185 20.05 2.17 -18.91
N ARG A 186 21.19 1.55 -19.19
CA ARG A 186 22.17 1.16 -18.15
C ARG A 186 22.87 2.33 -17.48
N ASN A 187 22.80 3.54 -18.06
CA ASN A 187 23.38 4.77 -17.52
C ASN A 187 22.31 5.66 -16.88
N LEU A 188 21.09 5.16 -16.68
CA LEU A 188 19.97 5.97 -16.20
C LEU A 188 20.24 6.56 -14.81
N GLU A 189 20.73 5.77 -13.85
CA GLU A 189 21.02 6.25 -12.49
C GLU A 189 22.06 7.38 -12.49
N ASP A 190 23.11 7.28 -13.33
CA ASP A 190 24.12 8.33 -13.49
C ASP A 190 23.55 9.62 -14.08
N LYS A 191 22.60 9.50 -15.01
CA LYS A 191 21.88 10.65 -15.58
C LYS A 191 21.01 11.32 -14.53
N LEU A 192 20.18 10.54 -13.83
CA LEU A 192 19.27 11.02 -12.79
C LEU A 192 20.01 11.63 -11.60
N SER A 193 21.18 11.09 -11.24
CA SER A 193 22.02 11.62 -10.17
C SER A 193 22.54 13.05 -10.46
N LYS A 194 22.53 13.49 -11.71
CA LYS A 194 22.86 14.88 -12.09
C LYS A 194 21.67 15.84 -11.97
N GLU A 195 20.45 15.32 -11.82
CA GLU A 195 19.23 16.11 -11.73
C GLU A 195 18.67 16.22 -10.29
N LEU A 196 19.42 15.82 -9.24
CA LEU A 196 18.90 15.74 -7.86
C LEU A 196 18.20 17.01 -7.38
N SER A 197 18.76 18.20 -7.71
CA SER A 197 18.13 19.47 -7.37
C SER A 197 16.77 19.67 -8.06
N GLY A 198 16.68 19.37 -9.36
CA GLY A 198 15.42 19.41 -10.10
C GLY A 198 14.42 18.37 -9.61
N ILE A 199 14.88 17.16 -9.24
CA ILE A 199 14.05 16.12 -8.65
C ILE A 199 13.51 16.58 -7.29
N PHE A 200 14.30 17.27 -6.47
CA PHE A 200 13.81 17.85 -5.23
C PHE A 200 12.72 18.90 -5.49
N ASN A 201 12.88 19.75 -6.51
CA ASN A 201 11.84 20.70 -6.92
C ASN A 201 10.55 19.99 -7.30
N TRP A 202 10.65 18.89 -8.04
CA TRP A 202 9.50 18.05 -8.38
C TRP A 202 8.81 17.43 -7.13
N CYS A 203 9.61 17.00 -6.13
CA CYS A 203 9.09 16.54 -4.84
C CYS A 203 8.39 17.68 -4.07
N TYR A 204 8.98 18.88 -4.09
CA TYR A 204 8.41 20.06 -3.44
C TYR A 204 7.09 20.51 -4.08
N GLU A 205 6.97 20.44 -5.39
CA GLU A 205 5.68 20.63 -6.06
C GLU A 205 4.63 19.63 -5.58
N GLY A 206 5.03 18.36 -5.43
CA GLY A 206 4.19 17.32 -4.85
C GLY A 206 3.73 17.66 -3.44
N TYR A 207 4.61 18.23 -2.61
CA TYR A 207 4.27 18.74 -1.28
C TYR A 207 3.23 19.86 -1.34
N LEU A 208 3.40 20.83 -2.23
CA LEU A 208 2.46 21.94 -2.39
C LEU A 208 1.08 21.45 -2.89
N LYS A 209 1.07 20.47 -3.80
CA LYS A 209 -0.16 19.80 -4.26
C LYS A 209 -0.83 19.06 -3.11
N LEU A 210 -0.08 18.26 -2.36
CA LEU A 210 -0.60 17.45 -1.26
C LEU A 210 -1.19 18.32 -0.15
N LYS A 211 -0.56 19.45 0.18
CA LYS A 211 -1.13 20.42 1.14
C LYS A 211 -2.48 21.01 0.74
N LYS A 212 -2.82 21.03 -0.55
CA LYS A 212 -4.11 21.53 -1.05
C LYS A 212 -5.18 20.44 -0.99
N VAL A 213 -4.84 19.19 -1.33
CA VAL A 213 -5.81 18.09 -1.38
C VAL A 213 -5.92 17.33 -0.06
N ASP A 214 -4.89 17.35 0.75
CA ASP A 214 -4.77 16.75 2.10
C ASP A 214 -5.21 15.29 2.18
N CYS A 215 -5.07 14.54 1.08
CA CYS A 215 -5.40 13.13 1.02
C CYS A 215 -4.71 12.43 -0.15
N PHE A 216 -4.62 11.10 -0.05
CA PHE A 216 -4.36 10.23 -1.20
C PHE A 216 -5.68 9.61 -1.63
N ALA A 217 -6.18 10.02 -2.78
CA ALA A 217 -7.37 9.43 -3.38
C ALA A 217 -7.10 7.95 -3.70
N ARG A 218 -8.11 7.12 -3.46
CA ARG A 218 -8.07 5.71 -3.83
C ARG A 218 -8.23 5.58 -5.35
N ASP A 219 -7.38 4.81 -5.98
CA ASP A 219 -7.36 4.59 -7.43
C ASP A 219 -7.43 3.11 -7.82
N GLU A 220 -7.24 2.82 -9.13
CA GLU A 220 -7.30 1.48 -9.69
C GLU A 220 -6.27 0.53 -9.08
N ASP A 221 -5.03 1.00 -8.82
CA ASP A 221 -3.97 0.18 -8.23
C ASP A 221 -4.32 -0.23 -6.79
N ASP A 222 -4.93 0.67 -6.01
CA ASP A 222 -5.38 0.37 -4.66
C ASP A 222 -6.53 -0.66 -4.66
N ILE A 223 -7.42 -0.57 -5.65
CA ILE A 223 -8.54 -1.51 -5.81
C ILE A 223 -8.03 -2.89 -6.21
N GLU A 224 -7.12 -2.95 -7.18
CA GLU A 224 -6.57 -4.22 -7.65
C GLU A 224 -5.73 -4.89 -6.57
N MET A 225 -4.88 -4.15 -5.86
CA MET A 225 -4.11 -4.70 -4.73
C MET A 225 -5.02 -5.26 -3.64
N GLU A 226 -6.11 -4.55 -3.29
CA GLU A 226 -7.07 -5.06 -2.33
C GLU A 226 -7.70 -6.36 -2.81
N ARG A 227 -8.10 -6.43 -4.10
CA ARG A 227 -8.64 -7.65 -4.70
C ARG A 227 -7.65 -8.80 -4.60
N MET A 228 -6.38 -8.58 -4.98
CA MET A 228 -5.32 -9.58 -4.89
C MET A 228 -5.11 -10.06 -3.44
N PHE A 229 -5.12 -9.16 -2.45
CA PHE A 229 -5.04 -9.53 -1.04
C PHE A 229 -6.22 -10.39 -0.58
N LEU A 230 -7.43 -10.05 -1.00
CA LEU A 230 -8.64 -10.78 -0.63
C LEU A 230 -8.66 -12.18 -1.27
N ASP A 231 -8.21 -12.30 -2.51
CA ASP A 231 -8.13 -13.57 -3.23
C ASP A 231 -7.18 -14.57 -2.54
N VAL A 232 -6.02 -14.09 -2.14
CA VAL A 232 -5.01 -14.91 -1.46
C VAL A 232 -5.36 -15.20 0.00
N SER A 233 -6.00 -14.26 0.71
CA SER A 233 -6.20 -14.36 2.17
C SER A 233 -7.51 -15.01 2.59
N SER A 234 -8.47 -15.18 1.69
CA SER A 234 -9.81 -15.64 2.08
C SER A 234 -10.50 -16.54 1.06
N PRO A 235 -10.73 -17.84 1.38
CA PRO A 235 -11.64 -18.69 0.59
C PRO A 235 -13.04 -18.06 0.39
N LEU A 236 -13.42 -17.15 1.28
CA LEU A 236 -14.68 -16.42 1.20
C LEU A 236 -14.74 -15.46 0.00
N TYR A 237 -13.59 -14.94 -0.44
CA TYR A 237 -13.55 -14.12 -1.66
C TYR A 237 -13.90 -14.97 -2.89
N GLY A 238 -13.37 -16.21 -2.97
CA GLY A 238 -13.77 -17.16 -4.02
C GLY A 238 -15.27 -17.44 -4.06
N TYR A 239 -15.92 -17.57 -2.88
CA TYR A 239 -17.38 -17.66 -2.79
C TYR A 239 -18.06 -16.38 -3.30
N TYR A 240 -17.60 -15.19 -2.83
CA TYR A 240 -18.19 -13.90 -3.20
C TYR A 240 -18.18 -13.65 -4.71
N VAL A 241 -17.08 -13.99 -5.38
CA VAL A 241 -16.95 -13.82 -6.84
C VAL A 241 -17.88 -14.77 -7.62
N GLN A 242 -18.16 -15.95 -7.07
CA GLN A 242 -18.99 -16.99 -7.73
C GLN A 242 -20.46 -16.94 -7.34
N MET A 243 -20.84 -16.21 -6.26
CA MET A 243 -22.22 -16.10 -5.83
C MET A 243 -23.05 -15.27 -6.82
N GLU A 244 -24.34 -15.58 -6.91
CA GLU A 244 -25.27 -14.72 -7.64
C GLU A 244 -25.39 -13.35 -6.96
N PRO A 245 -25.37 -12.23 -7.74
CA PRO A 245 -25.52 -10.90 -7.19
C PRO A 245 -26.84 -10.74 -6.41
N LEU A 246 -26.75 -10.16 -5.22
CA LEU A 246 -27.95 -9.83 -4.43
C LEU A 246 -28.74 -8.73 -5.14
N LYS A 247 -30.03 -8.97 -5.35
CA LYS A 247 -30.94 -8.03 -6.03
C LYS A 247 -31.79 -7.21 -5.05
N ARG A 248 -31.79 -7.59 -3.78
CA ARG A 248 -32.56 -6.97 -2.70
C ARG A 248 -31.87 -7.19 -1.36
N PHE A 249 -32.39 -6.57 -0.31
CA PHE A 249 -31.95 -6.92 1.05
C PHE A 249 -32.03 -8.44 1.24
N THR A 250 -30.90 -9.01 1.66
CA THR A 250 -30.76 -10.46 1.91
C THR A 250 -30.19 -10.66 3.32
N PRO A 251 -30.89 -11.45 4.16
CA PRO A 251 -30.42 -11.76 5.51
C PRO A 251 -29.01 -12.40 5.50
N THR A 252 -28.17 -11.99 6.44
CA THR A 252 -26.80 -12.58 6.60
C THR A 252 -26.89 -14.12 6.72
N ARG A 253 -27.93 -14.63 7.34
CA ARG A 253 -28.11 -16.08 7.52
C ARG A 253 -28.31 -16.79 6.20
N GLU A 254 -29.13 -16.25 5.31
CA GLU A 254 -29.41 -16.81 3.98
C GLU A 254 -28.12 -16.84 3.14
N ILE A 255 -27.33 -15.75 3.14
CA ILE A 255 -26.03 -15.71 2.44
C ILE A 255 -25.06 -16.75 3.04
N TYR A 256 -25.10 -16.92 4.37
CA TYR A 256 -24.26 -17.90 5.05
C TYR A 256 -24.65 -19.36 4.72
N ASP A 257 -25.92 -19.65 4.62
CA ASP A 257 -26.38 -20.98 4.26
C ASP A 257 -26.00 -21.36 2.82
N ASN A 258 -26.02 -20.37 1.88
CA ASN A 258 -25.49 -20.54 0.53
C ASN A 258 -23.95 -20.74 0.55
N TYR A 259 -23.23 -20.01 1.40
CA TYR A 259 -21.79 -20.22 1.59
C TYR A 259 -21.47 -21.62 2.12
N LEU A 260 -22.24 -22.15 3.06
CA LEU A 260 -22.05 -23.51 3.56
C LEU A 260 -22.25 -24.57 2.46
N PHE A 261 -23.23 -24.34 1.57
CA PHE A 261 -23.43 -25.20 0.41
C PHE A 261 -22.23 -25.15 -0.55
N TRP A 262 -21.78 -23.97 -0.88
CA TRP A 262 -20.59 -23.76 -1.72
C TRP A 262 -19.32 -24.39 -1.11
N CYS A 263 -19.08 -24.24 0.18
CA CYS A 263 -17.96 -24.89 0.86
C CYS A 263 -18.02 -26.43 0.75
N ARG A 264 -19.20 -26.99 0.89
CA ARG A 264 -19.39 -28.44 0.75
C ARG A 264 -19.09 -28.93 -0.66
N ASP A 265 -19.55 -28.20 -1.68
CA ASP A 265 -19.29 -28.50 -3.08
C ASP A 265 -17.78 -28.46 -3.39
N LYS A 266 -17.05 -27.49 -2.83
CA LYS A 266 -15.61 -27.32 -3.03
C LYS A 266 -14.72 -28.11 -2.06
N GLY A 267 -15.28 -28.86 -1.13
CA GLY A 267 -14.51 -29.59 -0.12
C GLY A 267 -13.76 -28.65 0.86
N ILE A 268 -14.23 -27.42 1.06
CA ILE A 268 -13.61 -26.41 1.91
C ILE A 268 -14.26 -26.41 3.29
N LYS A 269 -13.47 -26.36 4.36
CA LYS A 269 -14.01 -26.22 5.72
C LYS A 269 -14.62 -24.84 5.91
N PRO A 270 -15.93 -24.74 6.22
CA PRO A 270 -16.60 -23.45 6.38
C PRO A 270 -16.13 -22.71 7.63
N LYS A 271 -16.15 -21.38 7.56
CA LYS A 271 -15.91 -20.49 8.71
C LYS A 271 -17.18 -20.38 9.55
N ALA A 272 -17.04 -20.10 10.84
CA ALA A 272 -18.18 -19.82 11.72
C ALA A 272 -18.92 -18.55 11.25
N LEU A 273 -20.22 -18.46 11.51
CA LEU A 273 -21.09 -17.35 11.08
C LEU A 273 -20.55 -15.95 11.47
N SER A 274 -19.99 -15.81 12.67
CA SER A 274 -19.42 -14.53 13.12
C SER A 274 -18.22 -14.11 12.27
N THR A 275 -17.31 -15.05 11.99
CA THR A 275 -16.13 -14.82 11.12
C THR A 275 -16.57 -14.59 9.68
N PHE A 276 -17.52 -15.37 9.18
CA PHE A 276 -18.14 -15.17 7.87
C PHE A 276 -18.70 -13.75 7.73
N SER A 277 -19.54 -13.32 8.66
CA SER A 277 -20.19 -12.00 8.59
C SER A 277 -19.18 -10.84 8.57
N SER A 278 -18.12 -10.91 9.37
CA SER A 278 -17.09 -9.88 9.38
C SER A 278 -16.26 -9.84 8.09
N GLN A 279 -15.91 -11.00 7.55
CA GLN A 279 -15.15 -11.10 6.31
C GLN A 279 -16.01 -10.84 5.07
N PHE A 280 -17.28 -11.27 5.07
CA PHE A 280 -18.20 -10.97 3.97
C PHE A 280 -18.43 -9.46 3.82
N ALA A 281 -18.59 -8.76 4.94
CA ALA A 281 -18.67 -7.29 4.92
C ALA A 281 -17.41 -6.62 4.31
N LEU A 282 -16.25 -7.25 4.45
CA LEU A 282 -15.01 -6.76 3.86
C LEU A 282 -14.96 -7.02 2.34
N VAL A 283 -15.18 -8.28 1.92
CA VAL A 283 -15.04 -8.67 0.51
C VAL A 283 -16.14 -8.08 -0.38
N SER A 284 -17.32 -7.81 0.18
CA SER A 284 -18.51 -7.37 -0.54
C SER A 284 -18.77 -5.85 -0.51
N ARG A 285 -17.92 -5.08 0.17
CA ARG A 285 -18.14 -3.65 0.46
C ARG A 285 -18.27 -2.73 -0.77
N SER A 286 -17.74 -3.15 -1.92
CA SER A 286 -17.88 -2.42 -3.19
C SER A 286 -19.20 -2.65 -3.90
N SER A 287 -19.97 -3.68 -3.48
CA SER A 287 -21.21 -4.08 -4.12
C SER A 287 -22.41 -4.06 -3.18
N TYR A 288 -22.17 -4.20 -1.87
CA TYR A 288 -23.23 -4.32 -0.89
C TYR A 288 -22.97 -3.48 0.36
N LYS A 289 -24.05 -2.87 0.87
CA LYS A 289 -24.06 -2.19 2.15
C LYS A 289 -24.61 -3.13 3.22
N LYS A 290 -23.88 -3.26 4.34
CA LYS A 290 -24.38 -3.97 5.51
C LYS A 290 -25.48 -3.14 6.18
N ASN A 291 -26.64 -3.77 6.41
CA ASN A 291 -27.77 -3.17 7.10
C ASN A 291 -28.11 -4.02 8.35
N ASP A 292 -27.82 -3.46 9.53
CA ASP A 292 -28.08 -4.11 10.82
C ASP A 292 -29.45 -3.72 11.42
N SER A 293 -30.22 -2.84 10.75
CA SER A 293 -31.45 -2.22 11.26
C SER A 293 -32.69 -2.54 10.42
N TYR A 294 -32.58 -3.44 9.43
CA TYR A 294 -33.72 -3.85 8.62
C TYR A 294 -34.79 -4.53 9.48
N LYS A 295 -36.07 -4.22 9.22
CA LYS A 295 -37.20 -4.84 9.89
C LYS A 295 -37.95 -5.73 8.90
N ASP A 296 -38.23 -6.98 9.30
CA ASP A 296 -39.09 -7.87 8.54
C ASP A 296 -40.59 -7.49 8.63
N GLU A 297 -41.45 -8.24 7.97
CA GLU A 297 -42.91 -8.05 7.95
C GLU A 297 -43.54 -8.10 9.35
N ASN A 298 -42.88 -8.74 10.31
CA ASN A 298 -43.30 -8.88 11.69
C ASN A 298 -42.65 -7.79 12.61
N GLY A 299 -41.92 -6.84 12.05
CA GLY A 299 -41.23 -5.79 12.79
C GLY A 299 -39.97 -6.25 13.53
N LYS A 300 -39.47 -7.46 13.29
CA LYS A 300 -38.24 -8.00 13.90
C LYS A 300 -37.04 -7.49 13.18
N HIS A 301 -36.03 -7.05 13.95
CA HIS A 301 -34.76 -6.63 13.40
C HIS A 301 -33.95 -7.82 12.84
N ILE A 302 -33.56 -7.72 11.58
CA ILE A 302 -32.75 -8.71 10.88
C ILE A 302 -31.50 -8.00 10.31
N ARG A 303 -30.32 -8.62 10.51
CA ARG A 303 -29.06 -8.18 9.94
C ARG A 303 -28.88 -8.79 8.56
N GLY A 304 -28.47 -7.99 7.59
CA GLY A 304 -28.26 -8.46 6.22
C GLY A 304 -27.47 -7.48 5.37
N TYR A 305 -27.57 -7.67 4.07
CA TYR A 305 -26.89 -6.87 3.07
C TYR A 305 -27.87 -6.44 1.98
N GLU A 306 -27.68 -5.24 1.48
CA GLU A 306 -28.45 -4.68 0.38
C GLU A 306 -27.50 -4.18 -0.72
N PRO A 307 -27.89 -4.24 -2.00
CA PRO A 307 -27.11 -3.65 -3.09
C PRO A 307 -26.85 -2.16 -2.85
N LEU A 308 -25.66 -1.69 -3.27
CA LEU A 308 -25.28 -0.28 -3.24
C LEU A 308 -26.00 0.51 -4.32
#